data_59f3255dc9f9f669fde38f78c83fa13c
#
_entry.id   59f3255dc9f9f669fde38f78c83fa13c
#
_cell.length_a   1.000
_cell.length_b   1.000
_cell.length_c   1.000
_cell.angle_alpha   90.00
_cell.angle_beta   90.00
_cell.angle_gamma   90.00
#
_symmetry.space_group_name_H-M   'P 1'
#
loop_
_entity.id
_entity.type
_entity.pdbx_description
1 polymer ?
#
loop_
_entity_poly.entity_id
_entity_poly.type
_entity_poly.pdbx_seq_one_letter_code
_entity_poly.pdbx_strand_id
1 'polypeptide(L)'
;MDEKVLKFFKKYNIHINDIKYLLRQNNKTCIYTTDERVIKTFITVKDLFKELRPYNYICINKGTVVAKEQIKYIENCTYHMLDGTCLEGRKRGAASHKQLNKALRHEFSKITSTDVCTRFSVLDNMPLAFCVIELIFNENGAGIDFVFRYCNKELLFLGKKMPEEVLGHSLYQVFPQNNKKLLAAYTDVAVNGKSYHLQTYSVQLQKQLILKCFQPVENFCACILVP
;
A
#
# COMPACT_ATOMS: atom_id res chain seq x y z
N MET A 1 -8.97 -20.51 -23.10
CA MET A 1 -7.54 -20.16 -23.37
C MET A 1 -7.19 -20.70 -24.74
N ASP A 2 -6.51 -19.90 -25.55
CA ASP A 2 -6.00 -20.33 -26.87
C ASP A 2 -5.11 -21.57 -26.74
N GLU A 3 -5.31 -22.57 -27.63
CA GLU A 3 -4.61 -23.85 -27.55
C GLU A 3 -3.08 -23.72 -27.63
N LYS A 4 -2.61 -22.74 -28.41
CA LYS A 4 -1.19 -22.42 -28.58
C LYS A 4 -0.59 -21.86 -27.28
N VAL A 5 -1.32 -20.97 -26.59
CA VAL A 5 -0.90 -20.41 -25.31
C VAL A 5 -0.91 -21.48 -24.23
N LEU A 6 -1.96 -22.32 -24.21
CA LEU A 6 -2.07 -23.41 -23.23
C LEU A 6 -0.92 -24.42 -23.36
N LYS A 7 -0.61 -24.86 -24.60
CA LYS A 7 0.52 -25.75 -24.87
C LYS A 7 1.85 -25.14 -24.44
N PHE A 8 2.02 -23.82 -24.68
CA PHE A 8 3.23 -23.09 -24.28
C PHE A 8 3.36 -23.02 -22.75
N PHE A 9 2.29 -22.66 -22.03
CA PHE A 9 2.32 -22.58 -20.57
C PHE A 9 2.61 -23.95 -19.94
N LYS A 10 1.98 -25.03 -20.44
CA LYS A 10 2.26 -26.40 -19.99
C LYS A 10 3.73 -26.79 -20.22
N LYS A 11 4.27 -26.49 -21.41
CA LYS A 11 5.65 -26.83 -21.78
C LYS A 11 6.69 -26.21 -20.84
N TYR A 12 6.45 -24.97 -20.38
CA TYR A 12 7.40 -24.24 -19.54
C TYR A 12 6.99 -24.21 -18.07
N ASN A 13 5.95 -24.97 -17.69
CA ASN A 13 5.40 -24.99 -16.34
C ASN A 13 5.13 -23.59 -15.79
N ILE A 14 4.34 -22.80 -16.55
CA ILE A 14 3.97 -21.44 -16.18
C ILE A 14 2.54 -21.45 -15.66
N HIS A 15 2.35 -21.02 -14.42
CA HIS A 15 1.04 -20.71 -13.90
C HIS A 15 0.73 -19.23 -14.11
N ILE A 16 -0.52 -18.89 -14.40
CA ILE A 16 -0.93 -17.52 -14.69
C ILE A 16 -0.55 -16.58 -13.53
N ASN A 17 -0.78 -17.02 -12.30
CA ASN A 17 -0.51 -16.23 -11.09
C ASN A 17 0.98 -16.01 -10.82
N ASP A 18 1.85 -16.76 -11.48
CA ASP A 18 3.30 -16.61 -11.33
C ASP A 18 3.88 -15.53 -12.25
N ILE A 19 3.09 -15.00 -13.19
CA ILE A 19 3.57 -14.01 -14.15
C ILE A 19 3.51 -12.62 -13.51
N LYS A 20 4.68 -11.98 -13.33
CA LYS A 20 4.78 -10.58 -12.87
C LYS A 20 4.40 -9.59 -13.96
N TYR A 21 5.06 -9.69 -15.09
CA TYR A 21 4.81 -8.84 -16.26
C TYR A 21 5.35 -9.46 -17.55
N LEU A 22 4.85 -8.93 -18.68
CA LEU A 22 5.29 -9.25 -20.04
C LEU A 22 5.94 -8.02 -20.64
N LEU A 23 7.10 -8.20 -21.29
CA LEU A 23 7.78 -7.15 -22.06
C LEU A 23 8.08 -7.62 -23.49
N ARG A 24 7.84 -6.75 -24.45
CA ARG A 24 8.30 -6.98 -25.83
C ARG A 24 9.74 -6.51 -25.97
N GLN A 25 10.66 -7.43 -26.25
CA GLN A 25 12.08 -7.17 -26.46
C GLN A 25 12.58 -7.93 -27.70
N ASN A 26 13.28 -7.26 -28.61
CA ASN A 26 13.88 -7.87 -29.79
C ASN A 26 12.93 -8.82 -30.55
N ASN A 27 11.72 -8.35 -30.89
CA ASN A 27 10.65 -9.11 -31.57
C ASN A 27 10.15 -10.36 -30.85
N LYS A 28 10.53 -10.60 -29.60
CA LYS A 28 10.03 -11.65 -28.74
C LYS A 28 9.27 -11.07 -27.56
N THR A 29 8.38 -11.86 -26.99
CA THR A 29 7.75 -11.55 -25.71
C THR A 29 8.57 -12.24 -24.62
N CYS A 30 9.04 -11.45 -23.65
CA CYS A 30 9.69 -11.93 -22.44
C CYS A 30 8.65 -11.98 -21.32
N ILE A 31 8.47 -13.13 -20.70
CA ILE A 31 7.58 -13.39 -19.58
C ILE A 31 8.45 -13.42 -18.31
N TYR A 32 8.21 -12.52 -17.39
CA TYR A 32 8.90 -12.44 -16.10
C TYR A 32 8.01 -13.05 -15.03
N THR A 33 8.54 -13.99 -14.27
CA THR A 33 7.79 -14.75 -13.27
C THR A 33 8.25 -14.45 -11.84
N THR A 34 7.43 -14.78 -10.87
CA THR A 34 7.70 -14.57 -9.43
C THR A 34 8.88 -15.37 -8.91
N ASP A 35 9.19 -16.50 -9.55
CA ASP A 35 10.37 -17.34 -9.30
C ASP A 35 11.62 -16.88 -10.07
N GLU A 36 11.64 -15.61 -10.52
CA GLU A 36 12.76 -14.93 -11.19
C GLU A 36 13.15 -15.52 -12.56
N ARG A 37 12.36 -16.44 -13.14
CA ARG A 37 12.61 -16.91 -14.50
C ARG A 37 12.20 -15.86 -15.54
N VAL A 38 12.95 -15.84 -16.66
CA VAL A 38 12.62 -15.06 -17.85
C VAL A 38 12.45 -15.98 -19.03
N ILE A 39 11.22 -16.15 -19.49
CA ILE A 39 10.86 -17.07 -20.56
C ILE A 39 10.54 -16.29 -21.82
N LYS A 40 11.24 -16.60 -22.93
CA LYS A 40 11.10 -15.92 -24.22
C LYS A 40 10.21 -16.71 -25.16
N THR A 41 9.28 -16.02 -25.84
CA THR A 41 8.35 -16.62 -26.80
C THR A 41 8.11 -15.73 -28.01
N PHE A 42 7.67 -16.33 -29.12
CA PHE A 42 7.18 -15.62 -30.29
C PHE A 42 5.66 -15.33 -30.23
N ILE A 43 4.96 -15.85 -29.19
CA ILE A 43 3.56 -15.48 -28.95
C ILE A 43 3.53 -13.98 -28.63
N THR A 44 2.65 -13.25 -29.29
CA THR A 44 2.63 -11.78 -29.13
C THR A 44 2.10 -11.39 -27.75
N VAL A 45 2.56 -10.24 -27.24
CA VAL A 45 2.02 -9.64 -26.00
C VAL A 45 0.50 -9.50 -26.06
N LYS A 46 -0.06 -9.17 -27.24
CA LYS A 46 -1.50 -9.02 -27.47
C LYS A 46 -2.24 -10.36 -27.27
N ASP A 47 -1.71 -11.45 -27.80
CA ASP A 47 -2.36 -12.77 -27.69
C ASP A 47 -2.27 -13.28 -26.25
N LEU A 48 -1.12 -13.15 -25.60
CA LEU A 48 -1.00 -13.48 -24.17
C LEU A 48 -1.92 -12.62 -23.31
N PHE A 49 -2.03 -11.31 -23.60
CA PHE A 49 -2.88 -10.41 -22.82
C PHE A 49 -4.37 -10.78 -22.91
N LYS A 50 -4.86 -11.27 -24.06
CA LYS A 50 -6.25 -11.75 -24.16
C LYS A 50 -6.56 -12.82 -23.11
N GLU A 51 -5.61 -13.72 -22.90
CA GLU A 51 -5.74 -14.83 -21.95
C GLU A 51 -5.55 -14.40 -20.49
N LEU A 52 -4.66 -13.41 -20.25
CA LEU A 52 -4.35 -12.90 -18.92
C LEU A 52 -5.35 -11.87 -18.40
N ARG A 53 -6.09 -11.20 -19.31
CA ARG A 53 -7.02 -10.12 -18.95
C ARG A 53 -8.05 -10.50 -17.85
N PRO A 54 -8.62 -11.72 -17.81
CA PRO A 54 -9.55 -12.10 -16.75
C PRO A 54 -8.88 -12.25 -15.35
N TYR A 55 -7.56 -12.29 -15.28
CA TYR A 55 -6.76 -12.57 -14.08
C TYR A 55 -6.02 -11.34 -13.56
N ASN A 56 -6.68 -10.16 -13.55
CA ASN A 56 -6.14 -8.91 -13.02
C ASN A 56 -4.87 -8.38 -13.71
N TYR A 57 -4.68 -8.68 -15.00
CA TYR A 57 -3.60 -8.09 -15.80
C TYR A 57 -4.06 -6.85 -16.54
N ILE A 58 -3.15 -5.89 -16.70
CA ILE A 58 -3.40 -4.66 -17.46
C ILE A 58 -2.30 -4.42 -18.50
N CYS A 59 -2.70 -3.88 -19.65
CA CYS A 59 -1.80 -3.45 -20.71
C CYS A 59 -1.45 -1.97 -20.50
N ILE A 60 -0.23 -1.67 -20.07
CA ILE A 60 0.22 -0.31 -19.80
C ILE A 60 0.76 0.40 -21.05
N ASN A 61 1.25 -0.37 -22.03
CA ASN A 61 1.59 0.11 -23.38
C ASN A 61 1.52 -1.05 -24.41
N LYS A 62 1.80 -0.79 -25.70
CA LYS A 62 1.69 -1.81 -26.75
C LYS A 62 2.56 -3.06 -26.56
N GLY A 63 3.63 -2.94 -25.78
CA GLY A 63 4.60 -4.02 -25.57
C GLY A 63 4.70 -4.47 -24.13
N THR A 64 3.87 -3.94 -23.22
CA THR A 64 4.01 -4.20 -21.77
C THR A 64 2.65 -4.50 -21.15
N VAL A 65 2.56 -5.63 -20.47
CA VAL A 65 1.44 -6.06 -19.67
C VAL A 65 1.95 -6.37 -18.27
N VAL A 66 1.23 -5.94 -17.24
CA VAL A 66 1.62 -6.14 -15.83
C VAL A 66 0.48 -6.76 -15.04
N ALA A 67 0.81 -7.61 -14.08
CA ALA A 67 -0.13 -8.05 -13.05
C ALA A 67 -0.38 -6.88 -12.09
N LYS A 68 -1.63 -6.54 -11.80
CA LYS A 68 -1.96 -5.43 -10.90
C LYS A 68 -1.38 -5.63 -9.50
N GLU A 69 -1.35 -6.85 -9.02
CA GLU A 69 -0.83 -7.26 -7.72
C GLU A 69 0.68 -7.03 -7.56
N GLN A 70 1.40 -6.90 -8.70
CA GLN A 70 2.84 -6.65 -8.70
C GLN A 70 3.19 -5.16 -8.82
N ILE A 71 2.19 -4.28 -8.93
CA ILE A 71 2.41 -2.83 -9.00
C ILE A 71 2.48 -2.27 -7.59
N LYS A 72 3.61 -1.67 -7.22
CA LYS A 72 3.77 -1.01 -5.92
C LYS A 72 3.06 0.36 -5.90
N TYR A 73 3.32 1.21 -6.90
CA TYR A 73 2.64 2.49 -7.11
C TYR A 73 2.87 2.99 -8.55
N ILE A 74 2.14 4.05 -8.94
CA ILE A 74 2.26 4.66 -10.27
C ILE A 74 2.55 6.15 -10.09
N GLU A 75 3.63 6.62 -10.70
CA GLU A 75 4.03 8.02 -10.71
C GLU A 75 4.28 8.50 -12.13
N ASN A 76 3.66 9.60 -12.55
CA ASN A 76 3.87 10.22 -13.87
C ASN A 76 3.82 9.22 -15.06
N CYS A 77 2.92 8.24 -15.02
CA CYS A 77 2.81 7.11 -15.97
C CYS A 77 3.91 6.05 -15.86
N THR A 78 4.83 6.12 -14.92
CA THR A 78 5.80 5.07 -14.60
C THR A 78 5.22 4.14 -13.55
N TYR A 79 5.22 2.86 -13.83
CA TYR A 79 4.76 1.79 -12.96
C TYR A 79 5.94 1.24 -12.18
N HIS A 80 5.98 1.48 -10.89
CA HIS A 80 6.96 0.93 -9.97
C HIS A 80 6.49 -0.44 -9.49
N MET A 81 7.21 -1.48 -9.82
CA MET A 81 6.86 -2.86 -9.48
C MET A 81 7.39 -3.22 -8.09
N LEU A 82 6.83 -4.26 -7.46
CA LEU A 82 7.26 -4.75 -6.14
C LEU A 82 8.73 -5.24 -6.15
N ASP A 83 9.23 -5.73 -7.28
CA ASP A 83 10.60 -6.18 -7.45
C ASP A 83 11.61 -5.03 -7.74
N GLY A 84 11.15 -3.77 -7.67
CA GLY A 84 11.95 -2.57 -7.93
C GLY A 84 12.04 -2.19 -9.41
N THR A 85 11.48 -2.97 -10.33
CA THR A 85 11.47 -2.63 -11.76
C THR A 85 10.56 -1.44 -12.03
N CYS A 86 10.99 -0.53 -12.91
CA CYS A 86 10.21 0.61 -13.38
C CYS A 86 9.79 0.40 -14.84
N LEU A 87 8.49 0.47 -15.12
CA LEU A 87 7.92 0.22 -16.44
C LEU A 87 7.12 1.44 -16.93
N GLU A 88 7.45 1.92 -18.13
CA GLU A 88 6.79 3.10 -18.71
C GLU A 88 5.42 2.76 -19.30
N GLY A 89 4.38 3.44 -18.83
CA GLY A 89 3.04 3.41 -19.39
C GLY A 89 2.86 4.40 -20.55
N ARG A 90 1.67 4.39 -21.17
CA ARG A 90 1.33 5.36 -22.21
C ARG A 90 1.11 6.75 -21.63
N LYS A 91 1.73 7.78 -22.20
CA LYS A 91 1.50 9.19 -21.83
C LYS A 91 0.05 9.64 -22.11
N ARG A 92 -0.61 9.07 -23.12
CA ARG A 92 -2.05 9.30 -23.40
C ARG A 92 -2.88 8.37 -22.49
N GLY A 93 -3.51 8.92 -21.46
CA GLY A 93 -4.33 8.16 -20.51
C GLY A 93 -4.04 8.49 -19.04
N ALA A 94 -3.52 9.67 -18.76
CA ALA A 94 -3.22 10.12 -17.38
C ALA A 94 -4.41 9.95 -16.42
N ALA A 95 -5.65 10.11 -16.89
CA ALA A 95 -6.85 9.87 -16.10
C ALA A 95 -7.00 8.38 -15.69
N SER A 96 -6.75 7.45 -16.64
CA SER A 96 -6.81 6.00 -16.36
C SER A 96 -5.70 5.57 -15.40
N HIS A 97 -4.52 6.17 -15.49
CA HIS A 97 -3.41 5.90 -14.55
C HIS A 97 -3.74 6.42 -13.15
N LYS A 98 -4.35 7.61 -13.03
CA LYS A 98 -4.82 8.16 -11.75
C LYS A 98 -5.93 7.29 -11.13
N GLN A 99 -6.90 6.83 -11.93
CA GLN A 99 -7.96 5.93 -11.44
C GLN A 99 -7.39 4.59 -11.00
N LEU A 100 -6.45 4.03 -11.76
CA LEU A 100 -5.80 2.78 -11.39
C LEU A 100 -4.96 2.93 -10.12
N ASN A 101 -4.19 4.02 -10.00
CA ASN A 101 -3.43 4.32 -8.79
C ASN A 101 -4.34 4.49 -7.56
N LYS A 102 -5.50 5.15 -7.75
CA LYS A 102 -6.54 5.25 -6.71
C LYS A 102 -7.11 3.88 -6.33
N ALA A 103 -7.39 3.01 -7.32
CA ALA A 103 -7.88 1.65 -7.07
C ALA A 103 -6.83 0.77 -6.40
N LEU A 104 -5.57 0.85 -6.83
CA LEU A 104 -4.45 0.13 -6.20
C LEU A 104 -4.24 0.59 -4.75
N ARG A 105 -4.23 1.90 -4.50
CA ARG A 105 -4.18 2.45 -3.13
C ARG A 105 -5.36 1.97 -2.28
N HIS A 106 -6.54 1.82 -2.87
CA HIS A 106 -7.73 1.28 -2.20
C HIS A 106 -7.66 -0.23 -1.97
N GLU A 107 -6.98 -0.99 -2.84
CA GLU A 107 -6.75 -2.43 -2.66
C GLU A 107 -5.60 -2.71 -1.68
N PHE A 108 -4.56 -1.87 -1.68
CA PHE A 108 -3.50 -1.92 -0.66
C PHE A 108 -3.99 -1.40 0.72
N SER A 109 -4.95 -0.49 0.76
CA SER A 109 -5.65 -0.15 2.00
C SER A 109 -6.59 -1.27 2.47
N LYS A 110 -6.87 -2.25 1.60
CA LYS A 110 -7.48 -3.54 1.92
C LYS A 110 -6.47 -4.60 2.40
N ILE A 111 -5.20 -4.28 2.57
CA ILE A 111 -4.39 -4.87 3.66
C ILE A 111 -5.07 -4.38 4.92
N THR A 112 -6.07 -5.13 5.23
CA THR A 112 -7.20 -4.75 6.05
C THR A 112 -6.67 -4.35 7.42
N SER A 113 -7.35 -3.42 8.03
CA SER A 113 -7.27 -3.13 9.46
C SER A 113 -7.08 -4.41 10.30
N THR A 114 -7.64 -5.54 9.90
CA THR A 114 -7.47 -6.86 10.51
C THR A 114 -6.04 -7.40 10.40
N ASP A 115 -5.36 -7.25 9.27
CA ASP A 115 -3.97 -7.70 9.11
C ASP A 115 -3.00 -6.83 9.90
N VAL A 116 -3.24 -5.52 9.98
CA VAL A 116 -2.45 -4.59 10.79
C VAL A 116 -2.63 -4.93 12.28
N CYS A 117 -3.87 -5.11 12.74
CA CYS A 117 -4.15 -5.50 14.13
C CYS A 117 -3.44 -6.81 14.50
N THR A 118 -3.53 -7.84 13.66
CA THR A 118 -2.90 -9.14 13.91
C THR A 118 -1.37 -9.04 13.97
N ARG A 119 -0.75 -8.28 13.09
CA ARG A 119 0.72 -8.10 13.06
C ARG A 119 1.25 -7.38 14.30
N PHE A 120 0.49 -6.42 14.83
CA PHE A 120 0.92 -5.62 15.97
C PHE A 120 0.46 -6.17 17.33
N SER A 121 -0.35 -7.23 17.37
CA SER A 121 -0.81 -7.85 18.62
C SER A 121 0.32 -8.31 19.56
N VAL A 122 1.49 -8.63 18.99
CA VAL A 122 2.71 -8.93 19.78
C VAL A 122 3.13 -7.76 20.69
N LEU A 123 2.70 -6.53 20.39
CA LEU A 123 2.99 -5.30 21.15
C LEU A 123 1.92 -4.96 22.20
N ASP A 124 0.91 -5.81 22.39
CA ASP A 124 -0.19 -5.56 23.34
C ASP A 124 0.29 -5.32 24.77
N ASN A 125 1.37 -6.00 25.17
CA ASN A 125 1.97 -5.90 26.50
C ASN A 125 3.26 -5.06 26.52
N MET A 126 3.55 -4.29 25.46
CA MET A 126 4.70 -3.37 25.44
C MET A 126 4.50 -2.27 26.49
N PRO A 127 5.51 -1.96 27.35
CA PRO A 127 5.37 -0.98 28.43
C PRO A 127 5.52 0.47 27.95
N LEU A 128 5.13 0.75 26.73
CA LEU A 128 5.07 2.07 26.12
C LEU A 128 3.76 2.19 25.33
N ALA A 129 3.11 3.33 25.40
CA ALA A 129 1.90 3.58 24.64
C ALA A 129 2.20 3.56 23.14
N PHE A 130 1.49 2.71 22.40
CA PHE A 130 1.71 2.47 20.99
C PHE A 130 0.38 2.41 20.22
N CYS A 131 0.35 3.04 19.05
CA CYS A 131 -0.77 2.90 18.12
C CYS A 131 -0.31 2.90 16.67
N VAL A 132 -1.21 2.40 15.82
CA VAL A 132 -1.10 2.49 14.37
C VAL A 132 -2.37 3.17 13.84
N ILE A 133 -2.20 4.24 13.09
CA ILE A 133 -3.26 5.03 12.49
C ILE A 133 -3.13 4.99 10.97
N GLU A 134 -4.26 4.89 10.28
CA GLU A 134 -4.36 4.89 8.82
C GLU A 134 -4.83 6.25 8.31
N LEU A 135 -4.13 6.80 7.33
CA LEU A 135 -4.50 8.05 6.66
C LEU A 135 -5.74 7.84 5.78
N ILE A 136 -6.77 8.65 6.03
CA ILE A 136 -7.99 8.67 5.24
C ILE A 136 -7.90 9.79 4.20
N PHE A 137 -8.22 9.46 2.95
CA PHE A 137 -8.20 10.38 1.83
C PHE A 137 -9.62 10.81 1.44
N ASN A 138 -9.77 12.06 1.04
CA ASN A 138 -11.00 12.53 0.40
C ASN A 138 -11.07 12.08 -1.07
N GLU A 139 -12.18 12.41 -1.74
CA GLU A 139 -12.41 12.07 -3.16
C GLU A 139 -11.33 12.64 -4.10
N ASN A 140 -10.66 13.73 -3.72
CA ASN A 140 -9.59 14.38 -4.48
C ASN A 140 -8.21 13.78 -4.19
N GLY A 141 -8.13 12.78 -3.30
CA GLY A 141 -6.87 12.12 -2.91
C GLY A 141 -6.03 12.93 -1.93
N ALA A 142 -6.60 13.96 -1.28
CA ALA A 142 -5.95 14.66 -0.18
C ALA A 142 -6.21 13.93 1.13
N GLY A 143 -5.18 13.76 1.95
CA GLY A 143 -5.33 13.21 3.31
C GLY A 143 -6.08 14.17 4.22
N ILE A 144 -7.16 13.72 4.83
CA ILE A 144 -8.07 14.57 5.61
C ILE A 144 -8.14 14.22 7.09
N ASP A 145 -7.89 12.97 7.46
CA ASP A 145 -7.97 12.50 8.84
C ASP A 145 -7.22 11.16 8.97
N PHE A 146 -7.09 10.67 10.19
CA PHE A 146 -6.55 9.35 10.51
C PHE A 146 -7.56 8.53 11.30
N VAL A 147 -7.58 7.21 11.06
CA VAL A 147 -8.39 6.25 11.82
C VAL A 147 -7.47 5.31 12.59
N PHE A 148 -7.78 5.08 13.86
CA PHE A 148 -7.06 4.10 14.67
C PHE A 148 -7.34 2.68 14.19
N ARG A 149 -6.29 1.98 13.80
CA ARG A 149 -6.36 0.57 13.37
C ARG A 149 -5.82 -0.39 14.41
N TYR A 150 -4.91 0.09 15.24
CA TYR A 150 -4.36 -0.68 16.36
C TYR A 150 -4.00 0.27 17.49
N CYS A 151 -4.19 -0.20 18.71
CA CYS A 151 -3.65 0.42 19.92
C CYS A 151 -3.40 -0.66 20.97
N ASN A 152 -2.31 -0.52 21.71
CA ASN A 152 -1.99 -1.44 22.80
C ASN A 152 -2.64 -1.01 24.14
N LYS A 153 -2.56 -1.88 25.14
CA LYS A 153 -3.14 -1.65 26.47
C LYS A 153 -2.61 -0.37 27.13
N GLU A 154 -1.32 -0.08 26.93
CA GLU A 154 -0.69 1.08 27.54
C GLU A 154 -1.23 2.41 26.97
N LEU A 155 -1.53 2.47 25.65
CA LEU A 155 -2.20 3.62 25.07
C LEU A 155 -3.60 3.82 25.64
N LEU A 156 -4.37 2.74 25.75
CA LEU A 156 -5.73 2.77 26.30
C LEU A 156 -5.71 3.24 27.78
N PHE A 157 -4.79 2.71 28.55
CA PHE A 157 -4.59 3.11 29.96
C PHE A 157 -4.19 4.57 30.06
N LEU A 158 -3.22 5.02 29.26
CA LEU A 158 -2.75 6.40 29.24
C LEU A 158 -3.89 7.37 28.84
N GLY A 159 -4.69 6.99 27.84
CA GLY A 159 -5.82 7.78 27.33
C GLY A 159 -7.10 7.67 28.16
N LYS A 160 -7.14 6.78 29.17
CA LYS A 160 -8.33 6.42 29.97
C LYS A 160 -9.52 6.09 29.06
N LYS A 161 -9.31 5.24 28.05
CA LYS A 161 -10.28 4.87 27.04
C LYS A 161 -10.43 3.34 26.92
N MET A 162 -11.58 2.91 26.46
CA MET A 162 -11.83 1.51 26.11
C MET A 162 -11.48 1.26 24.63
N PRO A 163 -11.13 0.04 24.22
CA PRO A 163 -10.81 -0.29 22.83
C PRO A 163 -11.86 0.17 21.84
N GLU A 164 -13.16 0.02 22.20
CA GLU A 164 -14.30 0.36 21.35
C GLU A 164 -14.44 1.86 21.11
N GLU A 165 -13.89 2.70 22.00
CA GLU A 165 -13.87 4.15 21.86
C GLU A 165 -12.73 4.66 20.97
N VAL A 166 -11.75 3.78 20.65
CA VAL A 166 -10.53 4.15 19.93
C VAL A 166 -10.49 3.47 18.57
N LEU A 167 -10.62 2.14 18.53
CA LEU A 167 -10.47 1.37 17.30
C LEU A 167 -11.59 1.68 16.31
N GLY A 168 -11.23 1.97 15.07
CA GLY A 168 -12.16 2.33 14.00
C GLY A 168 -12.64 3.78 14.04
N HIS A 169 -12.30 4.54 15.07
CA HIS A 169 -12.65 5.96 15.20
C HIS A 169 -11.54 6.87 14.67
N SER A 170 -11.95 8.07 14.24
CA SER A 170 -11.00 9.04 13.73
C SER A 170 -10.17 9.68 14.84
N LEU A 171 -8.96 10.13 14.48
CA LEU A 171 -8.07 10.82 15.42
C LEU A 171 -8.75 12.00 16.10
N TYR A 172 -9.56 12.77 15.37
CA TYR A 172 -10.28 13.92 15.91
C TYR A 172 -11.48 13.52 16.77
N GLN A 173 -12.11 12.37 16.51
CA GLN A 173 -13.17 11.85 17.39
C GLN A 173 -12.62 11.39 18.73
N VAL A 174 -11.46 10.69 18.69
CA VAL A 174 -10.81 10.16 19.89
C VAL A 174 -10.12 11.28 20.68
N PHE A 175 -9.43 12.19 19.98
CA PHE A 175 -8.66 13.29 20.56
C PHE A 175 -9.01 14.64 19.89
N PRO A 176 -10.15 15.25 20.24
CA PRO A 176 -10.66 16.48 19.57
C PRO A 176 -9.72 17.68 19.65
N GLN A 177 -8.89 17.75 20.68
CA GLN A 177 -7.94 18.84 20.91
C GLN A 177 -6.56 18.58 20.29
N ASN A 178 -6.45 17.65 19.35
CA ASN A 178 -5.19 17.31 18.75
C ASN A 178 -4.62 18.47 17.91
N ASN A 179 -3.32 18.65 17.98
CA ASN A 179 -2.62 19.75 17.31
C ASN A 179 -2.58 19.50 15.79
N LYS A 180 -3.05 20.46 14.99
CA LYS A 180 -2.99 20.40 13.51
C LYS A 180 -1.56 20.19 12.95
N LYS A 181 -0.52 20.66 13.68
CA LYS A 181 0.88 20.41 13.31
C LYS A 181 1.25 18.94 13.38
N LEU A 182 0.65 18.18 14.32
CA LEU A 182 0.86 16.72 14.41
C LEU A 182 0.24 16.01 13.23
N LEU A 183 -0.93 16.44 12.75
CA LEU A 183 -1.57 15.87 11.58
C LEU A 183 -0.67 15.97 10.33
N ALA A 184 -0.02 17.12 10.14
CA ALA A 184 0.92 17.29 9.01
C ALA A 184 2.12 16.35 9.13
N ALA A 185 2.67 16.17 10.34
CA ALA A 185 3.77 15.24 10.59
C ALA A 185 3.33 13.78 10.34
N TYR A 186 2.16 13.37 10.82
CA TYR A 186 1.62 12.02 10.57
C TYR A 186 1.38 11.77 9.08
N THR A 187 0.89 12.79 8.36
CA THR A 187 0.69 12.69 6.89
C THR A 187 2.02 12.51 6.17
N ASP A 188 3.06 13.27 6.55
CA ASP A 188 4.39 13.14 5.96
C ASP A 188 5.03 11.77 6.26
N VAL A 189 4.78 11.23 7.46
CA VAL A 189 5.14 9.85 7.81
C VAL A 189 4.40 8.87 6.92
N ALA A 190 3.07 8.95 6.85
CA ALA A 190 2.23 7.98 6.17
C ALA A 190 2.43 7.96 4.65
N VAL A 191 2.72 9.12 4.05
CA VAL A 191 2.86 9.27 2.59
C VAL A 191 4.31 9.16 2.13
N ASN A 192 5.24 9.80 2.86
CA ASN A 192 6.63 9.95 2.42
C ASN A 192 7.62 9.04 3.16
N GLY A 193 7.15 8.24 4.13
CA GLY A 193 7.99 7.32 4.89
C GLY A 193 9.00 7.99 5.82
N LYS A 194 8.82 9.28 6.14
CA LYS A 194 9.69 9.99 7.08
C LYS A 194 9.44 9.52 8.51
N SER A 195 10.44 9.69 9.37
CA SER A 195 10.31 9.45 10.81
C SER A 195 10.44 10.77 11.57
N TYR A 196 9.62 10.93 12.61
CA TYR A 196 9.62 12.13 13.44
C TYR A 196 9.83 11.80 14.91
N HIS A 197 10.57 12.70 15.59
CA HIS A 197 10.67 12.77 17.03
C HIS A 197 10.15 14.16 17.44
N LEU A 198 8.97 14.19 18.06
CA LEU A 198 8.28 15.43 18.37
C LEU A 198 8.07 15.52 19.89
N GLN A 199 8.34 16.69 20.45
CA GLN A 199 7.89 17.00 21.80
C GLN A 199 6.57 17.77 21.71
N THR A 200 5.55 17.30 22.41
CA THR A 200 4.23 17.90 22.42
C THR A 200 3.62 17.88 23.81
N TYR A 201 2.84 18.90 24.14
CA TYR A 201 2.04 18.89 25.35
C TYR A 201 0.67 18.33 25.05
N SER A 202 0.31 17.25 25.72
CA SER A 202 -1.04 16.71 25.66
C SER A 202 -1.94 17.43 26.67
N VAL A 203 -2.88 18.22 26.18
CA VAL A 203 -3.85 18.92 27.03
C VAL A 203 -4.71 17.93 27.80
N GLN A 204 -5.08 16.81 27.18
CA GLN A 204 -5.92 15.78 27.79
C GLN A 204 -5.21 15.04 28.92
N LEU A 205 -3.92 14.77 28.76
CA LEU A 205 -3.10 14.06 29.76
C LEU A 205 -2.42 15.01 30.72
N GLN A 206 -2.46 16.34 30.45
CA GLN A 206 -1.76 17.36 31.21
C GLN A 206 -0.26 17.06 31.38
N LYS A 207 0.36 16.48 30.36
CA LYS A 207 1.77 16.04 30.37
C LYS A 207 2.50 16.40 29.09
N GLN A 208 3.79 16.64 29.21
CA GLN A 208 4.71 16.62 28.08
C GLN A 208 4.86 15.18 27.58
N LEU A 209 4.79 14.99 26.28
CA LEU A 209 4.98 13.70 25.63
C LEU A 209 6.07 13.81 24.57
N ILE A 210 6.89 12.77 24.49
CA ILE A 210 7.76 12.55 23.34
C ILE A 210 7.05 11.58 22.41
N LEU A 211 6.79 12.04 21.20
CA LEU A 211 6.12 11.28 20.16
C LEU A 211 7.14 10.83 19.12
N LYS A 212 7.28 9.53 18.94
CA LYS A 212 8.12 8.95 17.90
C LYS A 212 7.21 8.32 16.85
N CYS A 213 7.30 8.81 15.62
CA CYS A 213 6.46 8.36 14.51
C CYS A 213 7.31 7.77 13.40
N PHE A 214 6.84 6.66 12.83
CA PHE A 214 7.45 6.00 11.68
C PHE A 214 6.39 5.33 10.80
N GLN A 215 6.71 5.08 9.55
CA GLN A 215 5.82 4.40 8.60
C GLN A 215 5.98 2.87 8.73
N PRO A 216 5.01 2.14 9.27
CA PRO A 216 5.06 0.67 9.29
C PRO A 216 4.70 0.06 7.93
N VAL A 217 3.79 0.70 7.22
CA VAL A 217 3.29 0.37 5.88
C VAL A 217 2.84 1.67 5.21
N GLU A 218 2.80 1.74 3.90
CA GLU A 218 2.31 2.89 3.13
C GLU A 218 0.88 3.29 3.57
N ASN A 219 0.64 4.58 3.72
CA ASN A 219 -0.57 5.21 4.24
C ASN A 219 -0.84 5.00 5.75
N PHE A 220 0.07 4.37 6.48
CA PHE A 220 -0.04 4.20 7.92
C PHE A 220 1.07 4.97 8.66
N CYS A 221 0.72 5.46 9.83
CA CYS A 221 1.66 6.04 10.77
C CYS A 221 1.60 5.26 12.08
N ALA A 222 2.73 4.71 12.52
CA ALA A 222 2.89 4.13 13.84
C ALA A 222 3.43 5.18 14.79
N CYS A 223 2.88 5.24 15.99
CA CYS A 223 3.24 6.22 17.01
C CYS A 223 3.58 5.54 18.34
N ILE A 224 4.75 5.87 18.90
CA ILE A 224 5.14 5.55 20.26
C ILE A 224 5.05 6.82 21.07
N LEU A 225 4.32 6.79 22.19
CA LEU A 225 4.18 7.90 23.11
C LEU A 225 4.97 7.59 24.38
N VAL A 226 5.91 8.47 24.70
CA VAL A 226 6.73 8.39 25.91
C VAL A 226 6.34 9.58 26.79
N PRO A 227 5.80 9.34 28.00
CA PRO A 227 5.46 10.38 28.98
C PRO A 227 6.68 11.11 29.51
#